data_41d7d50b57ef5127da0480ca3f6c1e6f
#
_entry.id   41d7d50b57ef5127da0480ca3f6c1e6f
#
_cell.length_a   1.000
_cell.length_b   1.000
_cell.length_c   1.000
_cell.angle_alpha   90.00
_cell.angle_beta   90.00
_cell.angle_gamma   90.00
#
_symmetry.space_group_name_H-M   'P 1'
#
loop_
_entity.id
_entity.type
_entity.pdbx_description
1 polymer ?
#
loop_
_entity_poly.entity_id
_entity_poly.type
_entity_poly.pdbx_seq_one_letter_code
_entity_poly.pdbx_strand_id
1 'polypeptide(L)'
;MEKSKKNEDMIFKDIKSLQPVVDVINEASKTLGDPTRTIKDSPLIDVLSNALGAGSGAGVSFLALYGLGITGLSAAGITTVLATAGSIVGGGMAAGVLVLGALPVAGVALTGGLIAKNIKRKQLREIKKDLYDEAEDRLKKIEVELAKAENNSETSEDRLNLLKSLKITLGKILVDLQHDLMM
;
A
#
# COMPACT_ATOMS: atom_id res chain seq x y z
N MET A 1 23.80 4.38 20.63
CA MET A 1 24.06 4.65 19.19
C MET A 1 23.37 3.67 18.24
N GLU A 2 23.15 2.42 18.61
CA GLU A 2 22.54 1.36 17.79
C GLU A 2 21.04 1.61 17.45
N LYS A 3 20.26 2.17 18.38
CA LYS A 3 18.82 2.48 18.15
C LYS A 3 18.56 3.62 17.14
N SER A 4 19.54 4.49 16.89
CA SER A 4 19.41 5.58 15.91
C SER A 4 19.61 5.05 14.49
N LYS A 5 20.61 4.18 14.26
CA LYS A 5 20.86 3.54 12.97
C LYS A 5 19.67 2.71 12.48
N LYS A 6 19.06 1.94 13.38
CA LYS A 6 17.92 1.07 13.04
C LYS A 6 16.68 1.83 12.51
N ASN A 7 16.55 3.13 12.78
CA ASN A 7 15.46 3.96 12.29
C ASN A 7 15.80 4.65 10.95
N GLU A 8 17.10 4.74 10.62
CA GLU A 8 17.56 5.32 9.35
C GLU A 8 17.41 4.31 8.20
N ASP A 9 17.54 3.02 8.49
CA ASP A 9 17.48 1.92 7.53
C ASP A 9 16.02 1.48 7.20
N MET A 10 15.00 1.95 7.96
CA MET A 10 13.60 1.64 7.67
C MET A 10 13.13 2.33 6.39
N ILE A 11 12.41 1.59 5.55
CA ILE A 11 11.80 2.09 4.32
C ILE A 11 10.59 2.97 4.67
N PHE A 12 9.68 2.46 5.51
CA PHE A 12 8.52 3.21 5.97
C PHE A 12 8.77 3.78 7.37
N LYS A 13 9.16 5.04 7.44
CA LYS A 13 9.61 5.70 8.70
C LYS A 13 8.45 6.21 9.57
N ASP A 14 7.29 6.43 8.98
CA ASP A 14 6.11 6.98 9.64
C ASP A 14 4.81 6.48 8.96
N ILE A 15 3.66 6.83 9.55
CA ILE A 15 2.34 6.46 9.02
C ILE A 15 2.08 7.06 7.64
N LYS A 16 2.61 8.25 7.36
CA LYS A 16 2.41 8.91 6.06
C LYS A 16 3.12 8.16 4.94
N SER A 17 4.30 7.60 5.22
CA SER A 17 5.04 6.79 4.25
C SER A 17 4.33 5.47 3.91
N LEU A 18 3.36 5.02 4.71
CA LEU A 18 2.53 3.84 4.43
C LEU A 18 1.30 4.14 3.55
N GLN A 19 0.96 5.42 3.33
CA GLN A 19 -0.20 5.79 2.51
C GLN A 19 -0.16 5.17 1.10
N PRO A 20 0.96 5.20 0.37
CA PRO A 20 1.07 4.54 -0.92
C PRO A 20 0.80 3.04 -0.89
N VAL A 21 1.14 2.36 0.20
CA VAL A 21 0.85 0.93 0.39
C VAL A 21 -0.65 0.71 0.47
N VAL A 22 -1.35 1.54 1.26
CA VAL A 22 -2.81 1.52 1.38
C VAL A 22 -3.48 1.78 0.04
N ASP A 23 -2.96 2.72 -0.76
CA ASP A 23 -3.51 3.05 -2.07
C ASP A 23 -3.46 1.86 -3.03
N VAL A 24 -2.36 1.10 -3.04
CA VAL A 24 -2.21 -0.10 -3.88
C VAL A 24 -3.10 -1.23 -3.39
N ILE A 25 -3.22 -1.47 -2.09
CA ILE A 25 -4.12 -2.48 -1.52
C ILE A 25 -5.58 -2.17 -1.87
N ASN A 26 -5.97 -0.89 -1.78
CA ASN A 26 -7.30 -0.45 -2.17
C ASN A 26 -7.55 -0.64 -3.67
N GLU A 27 -6.56 -0.34 -4.51
CA GLU A 27 -6.67 -0.57 -5.96
C GLU A 27 -6.82 -2.06 -6.28
N ALA A 28 -6.05 -2.92 -5.62
CA ALA A 28 -6.20 -4.37 -5.74
C ALA A 28 -7.61 -4.83 -5.32
N SER A 29 -8.16 -4.27 -4.24
CA SER A 29 -9.51 -4.57 -3.77
C SER A 29 -10.59 -4.16 -4.78
N LYS A 30 -10.47 -2.96 -5.37
CA LYS A 30 -11.37 -2.49 -6.44
C LYS A 30 -11.28 -3.37 -7.68
N THR A 31 -10.07 -3.75 -8.06
CA THR A 31 -9.80 -4.61 -9.22
C THR A 31 -10.42 -6.00 -9.06
N LEU A 32 -10.37 -6.55 -7.85
CA LEU A 32 -11.02 -7.84 -7.53
C LEU A 32 -12.55 -7.75 -7.49
N GLY A 33 -13.08 -6.59 -7.09
CA GLY A 33 -14.54 -6.34 -7.04
C GLY A 33 -15.17 -5.97 -8.38
N ASP A 34 -14.37 -5.57 -9.36
CA ASP A 34 -14.84 -5.14 -10.69
C ASP A 34 -14.05 -5.83 -11.80
N PRO A 35 -14.63 -6.87 -12.44
CA PRO A 35 -13.98 -7.59 -13.54
C PRO A 35 -13.72 -6.73 -14.79
N THR A 36 -14.42 -5.63 -14.95
CA THR A 36 -14.30 -4.74 -16.12
C THR A 36 -13.17 -3.73 -15.98
N ARG A 37 -12.67 -3.54 -14.76
CA ARG A 37 -11.64 -2.55 -14.44
C ARG A 37 -10.33 -2.87 -15.13
N THR A 38 -9.74 -1.84 -15.76
CA THR A 38 -8.49 -1.92 -16.53
C THR A 38 -7.41 -1.02 -15.93
N ILE A 39 -6.18 -1.09 -16.48
CA ILE A 39 -5.08 -0.23 -16.02
C ILE A 39 -5.39 1.26 -16.25
N LYS A 40 -6.19 1.58 -17.27
CA LYS A 40 -6.57 2.96 -17.59
C LYS A 40 -7.53 3.58 -16.57
N ASP A 41 -8.27 2.74 -15.84
CA ASP A 41 -9.21 3.17 -14.81
C ASP A 41 -8.53 3.36 -13.44
N SER A 42 -7.25 2.97 -13.34
CA SER A 42 -6.51 3.05 -12.09
C SER A 42 -5.95 4.46 -11.87
N PRO A 43 -6.17 5.07 -10.69
CA PRO A 43 -5.52 6.32 -10.32
C PRO A 43 -4.00 6.16 -10.12
N LEU A 44 -3.51 4.91 -10.07
CA LEU A 44 -2.11 4.54 -9.90
C LEU A 44 -1.45 4.10 -11.20
N ILE A 45 -1.99 4.53 -12.35
CA ILE A 45 -1.54 4.07 -13.67
C ILE A 45 -0.02 4.20 -13.86
N ASP A 46 0.58 5.31 -13.41
CA ASP A 46 2.02 5.52 -13.55
C ASP A 46 2.83 4.55 -12.69
N VAL A 47 2.41 4.33 -11.43
CA VAL A 47 3.05 3.38 -10.53
C VAL A 47 2.97 1.96 -11.09
N LEU A 48 1.79 1.57 -11.55
CA LEU A 48 1.54 0.24 -12.07
C LEU A 48 2.24 -0.01 -13.40
N SER A 49 2.30 0.99 -14.28
CA SER A 49 3.02 0.91 -15.55
C SER A 49 4.54 0.82 -15.34
N ASN A 50 5.07 1.57 -14.37
CA ASN A 50 6.47 1.49 -14.00
C ASN A 50 6.82 0.13 -13.38
N ALA A 51 5.90 -0.49 -12.63
CA ALA A 51 6.10 -1.82 -12.10
C ALA A 51 6.27 -2.88 -13.20
N LEU A 52 5.50 -2.78 -14.29
CA LEU A 52 5.66 -3.64 -15.48
C LEU A 52 7.00 -3.42 -16.18
N GLY A 53 7.39 -2.16 -16.41
CA GLY A 53 8.64 -1.80 -17.06
C GLY A 53 9.89 -2.17 -16.25
N ALA A 54 9.83 -2.09 -14.93
CA ALA A 54 10.91 -2.50 -14.04
C ALA A 54 11.04 -4.03 -13.91
N GLY A 55 10.04 -4.77 -14.40
CA GLY A 55 10.00 -6.23 -14.29
C GLY A 55 9.97 -6.73 -12.85
N SER A 56 10.20 -8.02 -12.67
CA SER A 56 10.35 -8.65 -11.35
C SER A 56 11.77 -8.50 -10.77
N GLY A 57 12.56 -7.57 -11.30
CA GLY A 57 13.96 -7.37 -10.92
C GLY A 57 14.10 -7.08 -9.42
N ALA A 58 14.88 -7.90 -8.74
CA ALA A 58 15.27 -7.68 -7.36
C ALA A 58 15.97 -6.31 -7.23
N GLY A 59 15.56 -5.49 -6.26
CA GLY A 59 16.30 -4.30 -5.86
C GLY A 59 15.57 -2.96 -5.99
N VAL A 60 14.42 -2.89 -6.65
CA VAL A 60 13.62 -1.65 -6.68
C VAL A 60 12.55 -1.72 -5.58
N SER A 61 12.66 -0.85 -4.58
CA SER A 61 11.64 -0.75 -3.54
C SER A 61 10.32 -0.21 -4.10
N PHE A 62 9.22 -0.55 -3.44
CA PHE A 62 7.92 0.00 -3.79
C PHE A 62 7.90 1.54 -3.73
N LEU A 63 8.52 2.13 -2.71
CA LEU A 63 8.59 3.60 -2.60
C LEU A 63 9.36 4.24 -3.76
N ALA A 64 10.37 3.57 -4.32
CA ALA A 64 11.07 4.06 -5.50
C ALA A 64 10.15 4.04 -6.73
N LEU A 65 9.38 2.97 -6.92
CA LEU A 65 8.37 2.90 -7.99
C LEU A 65 7.31 3.99 -7.83
N TYR A 66 6.81 4.18 -6.62
CA TYR A 66 5.80 5.18 -6.33
C TYR A 66 6.31 6.60 -6.58
N GLY A 67 7.54 6.90 -6.18
CA GLY A 67 8.17 8.20 -6.41
C GLY A 67 8.45 8.52 -7.87
N LEU A 68 8.66 7.50 -8.71
CA LEU A 68 8.84 7.66 -10.16
C LEU A 68 7.51 7.86 -10.91
N GLY A 69 6.40 7.36 -10.35
CA GLY A 69 5.10 7.33 -11.02
C GLY A 69 4.20 8.54 -10.79
N ILE A 70 4.38 9.28 -9.69
CA ILE A 70 3.42 10.34 -9.31
C ILE A 70 4.13 11.68 -9.12
N THR A 71 4.44 12.33 -10.21
CA THR A 71 4.75 13.77 -10.22
C THR A 71 3.43 14.54 -10.31
N GLY A 72 2.84 14.93 -9.16
CA GLY A 72 1.73 15.89 -9.19
C GLY A 72 0.52 15.65 -8.29
N LEU A 73 0.43 14.55 -7.55
CA LEU A 73 -0.61 14.41 -6.54
C LEU A 73 -0.15 15.06 -5.23
N SER A 74 -0.58 16.29 -5.01
CA SER A 74 -0.39 16.94 -3.71
C SER A 74 -1.12 16.12 -2.63
N ALA A 75 -0.49 15.95 -1.46
CA ALA A 75 -1.01 15.22 -0.31
C ALA A 75 -2.46 15.61 0.08
N ALA A 76 -2.95 16.77 -0.33
CA ALA A 76 -4.29 17.27 -0.07
C ALA A 76 -5.39 16.59 -0.92
N GLY A 77 -5.07 16.08 -2.11
CA GLY A 77 -6.05 15.39 -2.98
C GLY A 77 -6.33 13.95 -2.54
N ILE A 78 -5.35 13.31 -1.90
CA ILE A 78 -5.40 11.89 -1.54
C ILE A 78 -6.34 11.64 -0.35
N THR A 79 -6.37 12.56 0.62
CA THR A 79 -7.22 12.44 1.81
C THR A 79 -8.72 12.50 1.51
N THR A 80 -9.13 13.23 0.48
CA THR A 80 -10.55 13.40 0.11
C THR A 80 -11.09 12.17 -0.65
N VAL A 81 -10.28 11.57 -1.52
CA VAL A 81 -10.66 10.38 -2.28
C VAL A 81 -10.76 9.15 -1.37
N LEU A 82 -9.88 9.05 -0.36
CA LEU A 82 -9.88 7.95 0.60
C LEU A 82 -11.08 7.99 1.56
N ALA A 83 -11.49 9.19 1.99
CA ALA A 83 -12.66 9.37 2.85
C ALA A 83 -13.95 8.93 2.15
N THR A 84 -14.05 9.14 0.83
CA THR A 84 -15.21 8.75 0.03
C THR A 84 -15.23 7.25 -0.31
N ALA A 85 -14.07 6.64 -0.52
CA ALA A 85 -13.97 5.22 -0.83
C ALA A 85 -14.21 4.31 0.40
N GLY A 86 -13.81 4.74 1.58
CA GLY A 86 -14.02 4.01 2.84
C GLY A 86 -15.48 3.88 3.27
N SER A 87 -16.36 4.77 2.80
CA SER A 87 -17.78 4.75 3.13
C SER A 87 -18.62 3.79 2.26
N ILE A 88 -18.08 3.35 1.10
CA ILE A 88 -18.85 2.57 0.10
C ILE A 88 -18.56 1.06 0.23
N VAL A 89 -17.43 0.67 0.78
CA VAL A 89 -17.02 -0.75 0.88
C VAL A 89 -16.87 -1.15 2.35
N GLY A 90 -17.97 -1.30 3.03
CA GLY A 90 -18.14 -2.01 4.30
C GLY A 90 -16.87 -2.37 5.09
N GLY A 91 -16.28 -1.40 5.81
CA GLY A 91 -15.53 -1.70 7.02
C GLY A 91 -14.23 -2.51 6.91
N GLY A 92 -13.49 -2.44 5.82
CA GLY A 92 -12.14 -3.02 5.76
C GLY A 92 -11.12 -2.18 6.55
N MET A 93 -9.99 -2.76 6.89
CA MET A 93 -8.91 -2.19 7.71
C MET A 93 -8.35 -0.84 7.18
N ALA A 94 -8.53 -0.53 5.89
CA ALA A 94 -8.25 0.79 5.34
C ALA A 94 -9.01 1.91 6.08
N ALA A 95 -10.23 1.64 6.53
CA ALA A 95 -10.96 2.54 7.43
C ALA A 95 -10.31 2.63 8.81
N GLY A 96 -9.70 1.56 9.31
CA GLY A 96 -8.98 1.53 10.58
C GLY A 96 -7.71 2.38 10.56
N VAL A 97 -6.95 2.38 9.49
CA VAL A 97 -5.74 3.23 9.35
C VAL A 97 -6.12 4.71 9.30
N LEU A 98 -7.24 5.05 8.63
CA LEU A 98 -7.78 6.42 8.61
C LEU A 98 -8.32 6.85 9.96
N VAL A 99 -8.98 5.96 10.70
CA VAL A 99 -9.45 6.21 12.07
C VAL A 99 -8.28 6.39 13.03
N LEU A 100 -7.18 5.64 12.87
CA LEU A 100 -5.97 5.81 13.67
C LEU A 100 -5.26 7.15 13.38
N GLY A 101 -5.32 7.63 12.14
CA GLY A 101 -4.85 8.97 11.78
C GLY A 101 -5.74 10.10 12.29
N ALA A 102 -7.03 9.81 12.51
CA ALA A 102 -8.05 10.76 12.96
C ALA A 102 -8.40 10.61 14.47
N LEU A 103 -7.80 9.64 15.18
CA LEU A 103 -7.96 9.59 16.63
C LEU A 103 -7.41 10.89 17.22
N PRO A 104 -8.25 11.69 17.90
CA PRO A 104 -7.76 12.81 18.65
C PRO A 104 -6.82 12.27 19.72
N VAL A 105 -5.53 12.56 19.59
CA VAL A 105 -4.50 12.31 20.61
C VAL A 105 -4.77 13.23 21.83
N ALA A 106 -6.01 13.32 22.23
CA ALA A 106 -6.46 14.20 23.30
C ALA A 106 -6.18 13.65 24.70
N GLY A 107 -5.53 12.49 24.82
CA GLY A 107 -5.26 11.88 26.11
C GLY A 107 -3.80 11.63 26.47
N VAL A 108 -2.85 11.84 25.56
CA VAL A 108 -1.42 11.47 25.78
C VAL A 108 -0.45 12.66 25.73
N ALA A 109 -0.95 13.86 25.83
CA ALA A 109 -0.15 15.08 25.64
C ALA A 109 0.77 15.46 26.82
N LEU A 110 0.86 14.71 27.91
CA LEU A 110 1.50 15.21 29.12
C LEU A 110 2.55 14.34 29.81
N THR A 111 3.03 13.26 29.21
CA THR A 111 4.13 12.52 29.86
C THR A 111 5.25 12.17 28.87
N GLY A 112 6.28 13.02 28.90
CA GLY A 112 7.65 12.71 28.50
C GLY A 112 7.83 12.14 27.08
N GLY A 113 8.47 12.90 26.20
CA GLY A 113 8.71 12.57 24.77
C GLY A 113 9.28 11.17 24.45
N LEU A 114 9.81 10.43 25.44
CA LEU A 114 10.33 9.07 25.26
C LEU A 114 9.22 8.01 25.24
N ILE A 115 8.19 8.18 26.06
CA ILE A 115 7.06 7.24 26.12
C ILE A 115 6.20 7.38 24.86
N ALA A 116 5.95 8.60 24.41
CA ALA A 116 5.22 8.87 23.17
C ALA A 116 5.95 8.30 21.93
N LYS A 117 7.28 8.33 21.91
CA LYS A 117 8.09 7.76 20.83
C LYS A 117 8.02 6.23 20.80
N ASN A 118 7.99 5.57 21.95
CA ASN A 118 7.88 4.11 22.03
C ASN A 118 6.47 3.61 21.68
N ILE A 119 5.43 4.33 22.07
CA ILE A 119 4.04 4.03 21.71
C ILE A 119 3.88 4.14 20.20
N LYS A 120 4.35 5.23 19.59
CA LYS A 120 4.30 5.41 18.13
C LYS A 120 5.03 4.32 17.37
N ARG A 121 6.15 3.80 17.88
CA ARG A 121 6.90 2.70 17.23
C ARG A 121 6.14 1.39 17.28
N LYS A 122 5.53 1.04 18.42
CA LYS A 122 4.69 -0.16 18.52
C LYS A 122 3.51 -0.09 17.56
N GLN A 123 2.79 1.02 17.57
CA GLN A 123 1.66 1.25 16.66
C GLN A 123 2.08 1.16 15.19
N LEU A 124 3.20 1.78 14.81
CA LEU A 124 3.70 1.71 13.44
C LEU A 124 4.04 0.27 13.03
N ARG A 125 4.61 -0.53 13.95
CA ARG A 125 4.92 -1.94 13.70
C ARG A 125 3.66 -2.78 13.56
N GLU A 126 2.65 -2.54 14.39
CA GLU A 126 1.34 -3.21 14.27
C GLU A 126 0.68 -2.88 12.93
N ILE A 127 0.62 -1.61 12.56
CA ILE A 127 0.08 -1.18 11.27
C ILE A 127 0.84 -1.83 10.10
N LYS A 128 2.17 -1.89 10.13
CA LYS A 128 2.96 -2.56 9.10
C LYS A 128 2.64 -4.05 9.00
N LYS A 129 2.43 -4.71 10.14
CA LYS A 129 2.05 -6.12 10.17
C LYS A 129 0.67 -6.33 9.56
N ASP A 130 -0.30 -5.52 9.95
CA ASP A 130 -1.66 -5.60 9.43
C ASP A 130 -1.69 -5.35 7.90
N LEU A 131 -0.92 -4.36 7.42
CA LEU A 131 -0.78 -4.08 5.99
C LEU A 131 -0.05 -5.21 5.25
N TYR A 132 0.90 -5.87 5.90
CA TYR A 132 1.57 -7.05 5.33
C TYR A 132 0.58 -8.19 5.12
N ASP A 133 -0.19 -8.53 6.16
CA ASP A 133 -1.17 -9.62 6.10
C ASP A 133 -2.26 -9.32 5.04
N GLU A 134 -2.71 -8.06 4.93
CA GLU A 134 -3.69 -7.66 3.92
C GLU A 134 -3.10 -7.67 2.50
N ALA A 135 -1.87 -7.19 2.32
CA ALA A 135 -1.20 -7.22 1.02
C ALA A 135 -0.98 -8.66 0.53
N GLU A 136 -0.65 -9.58 1.45
CA GLU A 136 -0.49 -11.01 1.15
C GLU A 136 -1.82 -11.64 0.69
N ASP A 137 -2.91 -11.35 1.39
CA ASP A 137 -4.25 -11.82 1.00
C ASP A 137 -4.65 -11.30 -0.38
N ARG A 138 -4.41 -10.00 -0.64
CA ARG A 138 -4.70 -9.40 -1.95
C ARG A 138 -3.83 -9.99 -3.05
N LEU A 139 -2.56 -10.22 -2.78
CA LEU A 139 -1.65 -10.84 -3.75
C LEU A 139 -2.13 -12.22 -4.17
N LYS A 140 -2.48 -13.09 -3.22
CA LYS A 140 -3.02 -14.43 -3.49
C LYS A 140 -4.28 -14.37 -4.36
N LYS A 141 -5.20 -13.45 -4.07
CA LYS A 141 -6.43 -13.27 -4.85
C LYS A 141 -6.16 -12.73 -6.26
N ILE A 142 -5.23 -11.78 -6.40
CA ILE A 142 -4.81 -11.25 -7.70
C ILE A 142 -4.15 -12.34 -8.55
N GLU A 143 -3.34 -13.22 -7.96
CA GLU A 143 -2.72 -14.33 -8.68
C GLU A 143 -3.76 -15.33 -9.23
N VAL A 144 -4.77 -15.65 -8.44
CA VAL A 144 -5.89 -16.51 -8.87
C VAL A 144 -6.66 -15.85 -10.01
N GLU A 145 -6.95 -14.56 -9.89
CA GLU A 145 -7.69 -13.82 -10.92
C GLU A 145 -6.88 -13.65 -12.20
N LEU A 146 -5.57 -13.42 -12.08
CA LEU A 146 -4.66 -13.36 -13.23
C LEU A 146 -4.61 -14.68 -13.97
N ALA A 147 -4.51 -15.81 -13.26
CA ALA A 147 -4.52 -17.13 -13.89
C ALA A 147 -5.83 -17.42 -14.65
N LYS A 148 -6.98 -16.97 -14.12
CA LYS A 148 -8.27 -17.06 -14.84
C LYS A 148 -8.28 -16.17 -16.08
N ALA A 149 -7.80 -14.93 -15.94
CA ALA A 149 -7.78 -13.95 -17.01
C ALA A 149 -6.86 -14.37 -18.16
N GLU A 150 -5.72 -14.98 -17.86
CA GLU A 150 -4.78 -15.49 -18.89
C GLU A 150 -5.35 -16.69 -19.66
N ASN A 151 -6.25 -17.47 -19.06
CA ASN A 151 -6.94 -18.58 -19.73
C ASN A 151 -8.22 -18.17 -20.45
N ASN A 152 -8.64 -16.91 -20.35
CA ASN A 152 -9.85 -16.39 -20.99
C ASN A 152 -9.46 -15.49 -22.17
N SER A 153 -9.71 -15.96 -23.39
CA SER A 153 -9.41 -15.23 -24.63
C SER A 153 -10.19 -13.91 -24.79
N GLU A 154 -11.26 -13.70 -24.03
CA GLU A 154 -12.04 -12.46 -24.05
C GLU A 154 -11.47 -11.38 -23.13
N THR A 155 -10.49 -11.72 -22.28
CA THR A 155 -9.88 -10.75 -21.36
C THR A 155 -9.03 -9.74 -22.14
N SER A 156 -9.30 -8.47 -21.94
CA SER A 156 -8.54 -7.39 -22.58
C SER A 156 -7.09 -7.35 -22.10
N GLU A 157 -6.18 -6.92 -22.96
CA GLU A 157 -4.77 -6.74 -22.62
C GLU A 157 -4.58 -5.71 -21.51
N ASP A 158 -5.38 -4.64 -21.48
CA ASP A 158 -5.36 -3.63 -20.44
C ASP A 158 -5.74 -4.21 -19.06
N ARG A 159 -6.66 -5.19 -19.02
CA ARG A 159 -7.01 -5.92 -17.79
C ARG A 159 -5.85 -6.81 -17.34
N LEU A 160 -5.25 -7.55 -18.23
CA LEU A 160 -4.08 -8.38 -17.93
C LEU A 160 -2.91 -7.55 -17.42
N ASN A 161 -2.67 -6.39 -18.03
CA ASN A 161 -1.64 -5.45 -17.59
C ASN A 161 -1.91 -4.91 -16.17
N LEU A 162 -3.16 -4.61 -15.83
CA LEU A 162 -3.52 -4.20 -14.48
C LEU A 162 -3.22 -5.30 -13.46
N LEU A 163 -3.67 -6.53 -13.71
CA LEU A 163 -3.46 -7.66 -12.81
C LEU A 163 -1.97 -7.99 -12.63
N LYS A 164 -1.19 -8.02 -13.72
CA LYS A 164 0.27 -8.24 -13.68
C LYS A 164 0.98 -7.14 -12.89
N SER A 165 0.61 -5.90 -13.10
CA SER A 165 1.20 -4.76 -12.41
C SER A 165 0.90 -4.80 -10.91
N LEU A 166 -0.34 -5.10 -10.53
CA LEU A 166 -0.73 -5.26 -9.13
C LEU A 166 0.02 -6.41 -8.46
N LYS A 167 0.19 -7.56 -9.13
CA LYS A 167 0.98 -8.68 -8.62
C LYS A 167 2.41 -8.25 -8.33
N ILE A 168 3.08 -7.57 -9.25
CA ILE A 168 4.46 -7.11 -9.08
C ILE A 168 4.55 -6.09 -7.95
N THR A 169 3.64 -5.13 -7.91
CA THR A 169 3.66 -4.04 -6.93
C THR A 169 3.38 -4.55 -5.52
N LEU A 170 2.38 -5.42 -5.34
CA LEU A 170 2.09 -6.06 -4.04
C LEU A 170 3.27 -6.92 -3.57
N GLY A 171 3.92 -7.67 -4.48
CA GLY A 171 5.13 -8.42 -4.15
C GLY A 171 6.27 -7.53 -3.62
N LYS A 172 6.48 -6.36 -4.21
CA LYS A 172 7.48 -5.38 -3.74
C LYS A 172 7.11 -4.78 -2.39
N ILE A 173 5.83 -4.45 -2.19
CA ILE A 173 5.30 -3.99 -0.89
C ILE A 173 5.58 -5.02 0.21
N LEU A 174 5.34 -6.29 -0.05
CA LEU A 174 5.58 -7.36 0.92
C LEU A 174 7.05 -7.47 1.30
N VAL A 175 7.97 -7.39 0.33
CA VAL A 175 9.42 -7.40 0.59
C VAL A 175 9.82 -6.21 1.44
N ASP A 176 9.35 -5.02 1.12
CA ASP A 176 9.68 -3.78 1.84
C ASP A 176 9.12 -3.79 3.28
N LEU A 177 7.86 -4.23 3.45
CA LEU A 177 7.26 -4.36 4.78
C LEU A 177 7.94 -5.44 5.62
N GLN A 178 8.27 -6.57 5.02
CA GLN A 178 9.00 -7.65 5.69
C GLN A 178 10.37 -7.19 6.17
N HIS A 179 11.11 -6.46 5.33
CA HIS A 179 12.39 -5.86 5.72
C HIS A 179 12.23 -4.98 6.97
N ASP A 180 11.24 -4.10 6.98
CA ASP A 180 10.97 -3.21 8.10
C ASP A 180 10.50 -3.93 9.38
N LEU A 181 9.79 -5.05 9.24
CA LEU A 181 9.32 -5.85 10.38
C LEU A 181 10.43 -6.69 11.02
N MET A 182 11.48 -7.04 10.27
CA MET A 182 12.65 -7.77 10.78
C MET A 182 13.64 -6.87 11.55
N MET A 183 13.56 -5.55 11.35
CA MET A 183 14.37 -4.57 12.05
C MET A 183 13.84 -4.24 13.45
#